data_e0edb551e9b57b5e2d75ee2318338f4c
#
_entry.id   e0edb551e9b57b5e2d75ee2318338f4c
#
_cell.length_a   1.000
_cell.length_b   1.000
_cell.length_c   1.000
_cell.angle_alpha   90.00
_cell.angle_beta   90.00
_cell.angle_gamma   90.00
#
_symmetry.space_group_name_H-M   'P 1'
#
loop_
_entity.id
_entity.type
_entity.pdbx_description
1 polymer ?
#
loop_
_entity_poly.entity_id
_entity_poly.type
_entity_poly.pdbx_seq_one_letter_code
_entity_poly.pdbx_strand_id
1 'polypeptide(L)'
;MTDPINAAPRFIIRDIELHERPVKLRMPFRFGVVTLRESPQAFARVRIELAEGTASIGHGGRWAWGASAELMAPKWFDKNLALTNEDNFNQLRDVLHLAREAYLSDTTPATSFGHFTRHYNAHMQAAAARGYNPLLASYGPALIDRAVLDALCRVLGMSFYSAITQNAAGISGGRGEAEGLDMPGFLAGLRPGLSIEARHTVGLVDAITGADITEPVNDGLPETLEQVVSVYGHHYFKLKVGGNVAADVERLTAIAGVIDTIREPYYLSLDGNEQYSDAQGVAQLLAAMRATPALQRLNESILFIEQPINRKVALDVDLRSVHLGKPVIIDESDGELDTFVQARARGYAGVSSKTCKGFYKSILNAARCAAWNRQEGAARYFMSAEDLTTQAGLSVQQDLALVNLLGITHVERNGHHYVNGMAALPASEQVAFEEAHPDLYERSHGAARLKIKGGRIDLRSLACPGFASAAMPDFAAMQAMQLRASLALSSGRE
;
A
#
# COMPACT_ATOMS: atom_id res chain seq x y z
N MET A 1 19.08 32.96 4.08
CA MET A 1 18.05 32.04 3.58
C MET A 1 17.47 31.33 4.80
N THR A 2 16.19 31.51 5.11
CA THR A 2 15.50 30.81 6.19
C THR A 2 15.51 29.33 5.87
N ASP A 3 15.85 28.51 6.85
CA ASP A 3 15.80 27.05 6.77
C ASP A 3 14.38 26.63 6.27
N PRO A 4 14.24 25.91 5.14
CA PRO A 4 12.94 25.52 4.60
C PRO A 4 12.08 24.71 5.59
N ILE A 5 12.70 24.03 6.56
CA ILE A 5 12.01 23.28 7.64
C ILE A 5 11.30 24.25 8.61
N ASN A 6 11.80 25.45 8.81
CA ASN A 6 11.17 26.46 9.67
C ASN A 6 9.99 27.18 8.98
N ALA A 7 9.83 27.04 7.67
CA ALA A 7 8.74 27.65 6.91
C ALA A 7 7.49 26.75 6.78
N ALA A 8 7.58 25.45 7.15
CA ALA A 8 6.44 24.54 7.05
C ALA A 8 5.32 24.90 8.05
N PRO A 9 4.04 24.89 7.62
CA PRO A 9 2.90 25.23 8.47
C PRO A 9 2.84 24.37 9.74
N ARG A 10 2.54 25.01 10.86
CA ARG A 10 2.30 24.34 12.15
C ARG A 10 0.82 24.39 12.48
N PHE A 11 0.30 23.34 13.07
CA PHE A 11 -1.11 23.21 13.39
C PHE A 11 -1.30 22.28 14.60
N ILE A 12 -2.52 22.29 15.13
CA ILE A 12 -2.98 21.40 16.19
C ILE A 12 -4.03 20.47 15.60
N ILE A 13 -4.00 19.20 15.97
CA ILE A 13 -5.05 18.24 15.65
C ILE A 13 -6.16 18.42 16.67
N ARG A 14 -7.36 18.76 16.20
CA ARG A 14 -8.50 19.12 17.05
C ARG A 14 -9.52 17.99 17.21
N ASP A 15 -9.60 17.11 16.21
CA ASP A 15 -10.55 16.02 16.22
C ASP A 15 -10.10 14.87 15.32
N ILE A 16 -10.42 13.63 15.71
CA ILE A 16 -10.20 12.42 14.93
C ILE A 16 -11.41 11.52 15.11
N GLU A 17 -12.17 11.35 14.03
CA GLU A 17 -13.27 10.40 13.92
C GLU A 17 -12.79 9.13 13.21
N LEU A 18 -13.14 7.97 13.76
CA LEU A 18 -12.84 6.67 13.15
C LEU A 18 -14.15 5.99 12.74
N HIS A 19 -14.22 5.54 11.50
CA HIS A 19 -15.38 4.88 10.92
C HIS A 19 -14.97 3.58 10.24
N GLU A 20 -15.93 2.71 10.00
CA GLU A 20 -15.74 1.50 9.22
C GLU A 20 -16.97 1.17 8.39
N ARG A 21 -16.75 0.46 7.28
CA ARG A 21 -17.81 -0.16 6.48
C ARG A 21 -17.37 -1.52 5.96
N PRO A 22 -18.31 -2.50 5.78
CA PRO A 22 -17.97 -3.82 5.26
C PRO A 22 -17.60 -3.74 3.76
N VAL A 23 -16.63 -4.55 3.37
CA VAL A 23 -16.29 -4.81 1.96
C VAL A 23 -16.44 -6.31 1.73
N LYS A 24 -17.23 -6.69 0.72
CA LYS A 24 -17.37 -8.08 0.27
C LYS A 24 -16.67 -8.25 -1.06
N LEU A 25 -15.90 -9.33 -1.18
CA LEU A 25 -15.25 -9.69 -2.43
C LEU A 25 -16.23 -10.46 -3.31
N ARG A 26 -16.20 -10.19 -4.61
CA ARG A 26 -17.00 -10.91 -5.62
C ARG A 26 -16.45 -12.32 -5.87
N MET A 27 -15.15 -12.50 -5.69
CA MET A 27 -14.43 -13.76 -5.77
C MET A 27 -13.53 -13.93 -4.54
N PRO A 28 -13.28 -15.17 -4.09
CA PRO A 28 -12.30 -15.40 -3.02
C PRO A 28 -10.90 -14.99 -3.49
N PHE A 29 -10.15 -14.28 -2.64
CA PHE A 29 -8.75 -13.97 -2.88
C PHE A 29 -7.86 -14.76 -1.93
N ARG A 30 -6.95 -15.60 -2.46
CA ARG A 30 -6.03 -16.36 -1.65
C ARG A 30 -4.59 -15.88 -1.82
N PHE A 31 -4.01 -15.51 -0.69
CA PHE A 31 -2.60 -15.18 -0.56
C PHE A 31 -2.01 -15.89 0.69
N GLY A 32 -0.83 -16.49 0.54
CA GLY A 32 -0.26 -17.31 1.60
C GLY A 32 -1.26 -18.35 2.11
N VAL A 33 -1.55 -18.32 3.41
CA VAL A 33 -2.42 -19.29 4.09
C VAL A 33 -3.90 -18.85 4.20
N VAL A 34 -4.24 -17.67 3.68
CA VAL A 34 -5.56 -17.05 3.89
C VAL A 34 -6.37 -16.97 2.62
N THR A 35 -7.66 -17.26 2.72
CA THR A 35 -8.66 -16.95 1.71
C THR A 35 -9.56 -15.84 2.21
N LEU A 36 -9.46 -14.65 1.61
CA LEU A 36 -10.27 -13.49 1.92
C LEU A 36 -11.58 -13.53 1.13
N ARG A 37 -12.72 -13.33 1.79
CA ARG A 37 -14.05 -13.19 1.19
C ARG A 37 -14.72 -11.88 1.55
N GLU A 38 -14.38 -11.34 2.73
CA GLU A 38 -14.88 -10.06 3.24
C GLU A 38 -13.90 -9.48 4.25
N SER A 39 -13.91 -8.16 4.37
CA SER A 39 -13.10 -7.44 5.35
C SER A 39 -13.70 -6.05 5.59
N PRO A 40 -13.63 -5.48 6.80
CA PRO A 40 -13.98 -4.09 6.99
C PRO A 40 -12.94 -3.17 6.38
N GLN A 41 -13.38 -2.03 5.84
CA GLN A 41 -12.54 -0.89 5.47
C GLN A 41 -12.61 0.15 6.57
N ALA A 42 -11.47 0.54 7.13
CA ALA A 42 -11.34 1.60 8.11
C ALA A 42 -11.22 2.97 7.42
N PHE A 43 -11.75 3.99 8.09
CA PHE A 43 -11.64 5.39 7.70
C PHE A 43 -11.22 6.23 8.89
N ALA A 44 -10.29 7.16 8.67
CA ALA A 44 -9.97 8.23 9.61
C ALA A 44 -10.38 9.57 8.98
N ARG A 45 -11.08 10.40 9.78
CA ARG A 45 -11.42 11.78 9.44
C ARG A 45 -10.80 12.68 10.49
N VAL A 46 -9.96 13.62 10.09
CA VAL A 46 -9.15 14.43 10.99
C VAL A 46 -9.41 15.91 10.75
N ARG A 47 -9.63 16.68 11.82
CA ARG A 47 -9.72 18.14 11.79
C ARG A 47 -8.45 18.75 12.38
N ILE A 48 -7.81 19.61 11.59
CA ILE A 48 -6.66 20.39 12.03
C ILE A 48 -7.02 21.87 12.12
N GLU A 49 -6.27 22.62 12.95
CA GLU A 49 -6.35 24.08 13.05
C GLU A 49 -4.93 24.66 12.99
N LEU A 50 -4.68 25.56 12.04
CA LEU A 50 -3.41 26.24 11.85
C LEU A 50 -3.07 27.10 13.09
N ALA A 51 -1.81 27.03 13.54
CA ALA A 51 -1.32 27.85 14.63
C ALA A 51 -1.33 29.35 14.28
N GLU A 52 -1.36 30.21 15.31
CA GLU A 52 -1.27 31.66 15.13
C GLU A 52 0.03 32.05 14.44
N GLY A 53 -0.06 33.05 13.53
CA GLY A 53 1.09 33.50 12.74
C GLY A 53 1.41 32.62 11.52
N THR A 54 0.74 31.49 11.33
CA THR A 54 0.83 30.72 10.10
C THR A 54 -0.03 31.38 9.03
N ALA A 55 0.58 31.80 7.91
CA ALA A 55 -0.16 32.42 6.79
C ALA A 55 -1.11 31.37 6.16
N SER A 56 -2.42 31.66 6.16
CA SER A 56 -3.35 30.93 5.35
C SER A 56 -3.23 31.41 3.89
N ILE A 57 -2.84 30.54 2.98
CA ILE A 57 -2.65 30.89 1.56
C ILE A 57 -3.96 30.71 0.77
N GLY A 58 -5.02 30.15 1.39
CA GLY A 58 -6.28 29.80 0.74
C GLY A 58 -7.49 30.59 1.25
N HIS A 59 -8.58 30.60 0.46
CA HIS A 59 -9.87 31.22 0.80
C HIS A 59 -10.65 30.47 1.91
N GLY A 60 -10.11 29.41 2.48
CA GLY A 60 -10.71 28.64 3.58
C GLY A 60 -10.06 28.99 4.91
N GLY A 61 -10.84 29.18 5.94
CA GLY A 61 -10.45 29.59 7.29
C GLY A 61 -9.18 28.92 7.85
N ARG A 62 -8.99 28.95 9.18
CA ARG A 62 -7.82 28.39 9.84
C ARG A 62 -7.88 26.86 10.09
N TRP A 63 -8.92 26.19 9.66
CA TRP A 63 -9.14 24.76 9.90
C TRP A 63 -9.72 24.04 8.68
N ALA A 64 -9.44 22.77 8.57
CA ALA A 64 -10.06 21.89 7.59
C ALA A 64 -10.18 20.45 8.13
N TRP A 65 -11.11 19.69 7.55
CA TRP A 65 -11.17 18.26 7.65
C TRP A 65 -10.40 17.60 6.51
N GLY A 66 -9.71 16.54 6.82
CA GLY A 66 -9.12 15.62 5.86
C GLY A 66 -9.51 14.18 6.19
N ALA A 67 -9.30 13.28 5.25
CA ALA A 67 -9.69 11.89 5.42
C ALA A 67 -8.72 10.90 4.77
N SER A 68 -8.78 9.66 5.21
CA SER A 68 -8.06 8.53 4.65
C SER A 68 -8.87 7.25 4.81
N ALA A 69 -8.52 6.23 4.02
CA ALA A 69 -9.19 4.94 4.09
C ALA A 69 -8.20 3.79 3.83
N GLU A 70 -8.42 2.62 4.48
CA GLU A 70 -7.60 1.43 4.27
C GLU A 70 -8.37 0.15 4.61
N LEU A 71 -8.12 -0.94 3.88
CA LEU A 71 -8.71 -2.23 4.19
C LEU A 71 -8.02 -2.86 5.41
N MET A 72 -8.79 -3.47 6.30
CA MET A 72 -8.26 -4.23 7.44
C MET A 72 -7.98 -5.67 7.03
N ALA A 73 -6.95 -5.91 6.20
CA ALA A 73 -6.64 -7.24 5.68
C ALA A 73 -6.18 -8.20 6.79
N PRO A 74 -6.96 -9.24 7.12
CA PRO A 74 -6.59 -10.19 8.17
C PRO A 74 -5.41 -11.05 7.70
N LYS A 75 -4.62 -11.58 8.64
CA LYS A 75 -3.48 -12.46 8.39
C LYS A 75 -2.35 -11.89 7.52
N TRP A 76 -2.49 -10.65 7.01
CA TRP A 76 -1.38 -9.96 6.37
C TRP A 76 -0.53 -9.21 7.41
N PHE A 77 -1.18 -8.49 8.34
CA PHE A 77 -0.48 -7.80 9.43
C PHE A 77 0.01 -8.77 10.51
N ASP A 78 -0.80 -9.75 10.89
CA ASP A 78 -0.45 -10.80 11.86
C ASP A 78 -0.87 -12.18 11.32
N LYS A 79 0.12 -13.03 11.01
CA LYS A 79 -0.09 -14.39 10.47
C LYS A 79 -0.33 -15.46 11.55
N ASN A 80 -0.58 -15.07 12.81
CA ASN A 80 -0.91 -16.03 13.87
C ASN A 80 -2.20 -16.78 13.53
N LEU A 81 -2.08 -18.07 13.24
CA LEU A 81 -3.22 -18.93 12.87
C LEU A 81 -4.18 -19.23 14.01
N ALA A 82 -3.76 -19.04 15.27
CA ALA A 82 -4.63 -19.19 16.43
C ALA A 82 -5.67 -18.06 16.56
N LEU A 83 -5.45 -16.92 15.90
CA LEU A 83 -6.38 -15.79 15.88
C LEU A 83 -7.42 -16.01 14.78
N THR A 84 -8.65 -15.53 15.02
CA THR A 84 -9.67 -15.42 13.97
C THR A 84 -9.45 -14.18 13.11
N ASN A 85 -10.19 -14.03 12.01
CA ASN A 85 -10.17 -12.78 11.23
C ASN A 85 -10.69 -11.61 12.06
N GLU A 86 -11.71 -11.81 12.88
CA GLU A 86 -12.25 -10.76 13.76
C GLU A 86 -11.22 -10.32 14.82
N ASP A 87 -10.41 -11.25 15.36
CA ASP A 87 -9.31 -10.88 16.25
C ASP A 87 -8.31 -9.98 15.56
N ASN A 88 -7.95 -10.28 14.28
CA ASN A 88 -7.08 -9.41 13.50
C ASN A 88 -7.70 -8.04 13.22
N PHE A 89 -9.02 -7.96 12.95
CA PHE A 89 -9.69 -6.67 12.80
C PHE A 89 -9.64 -5.87 14.11
N ASN A 90 -9.85 -6.53 15.26
CA ASN A 90 -9.78 -5.89 16.57
C ASN A 90 -8.38 -5.40 16.91
N GLN A 91 -7.32 -6.13 16.53
CA GLN A 91 -5.94 -5.64 16.66
C GLN A 91 -5.73 -4.35 15.84
N LEU A 92 -6.24 -4.27 14.60
CA LEU A 92 -6.12 -3.09 13.74
C LEU A 92 -6.96 -1.91 14.28
N ARG A 93 -8.16 -2.16 14.82
CA ARG A 93 -8.96 -1.14 15.51
C ARG A 93 -8.23 -0.61 16.74
N ASP A 94 -7.62 -1.49 17.54
CA ASP A 94 -6.90 -1.09 18.77
C ASP A 94 -5.72 -0.18 18.46
N VAL A 95 -4.89 -0.49 17.45
CA VAL A 95 -3.75 0.39 17.08
C VAL A 95 -4.22 1.72 16.47
N LEU A 96 -5.39 1.78 15.81
CA LEU A 96 -6.00 3.03 15.36
C LEU A 96 -6.46 3.88 16.55
N HIS A 97 -7.14 3.30 17.53
CA HIS A 97 -7.55 4.01 18.75
C HIS A 97 -6.34 4.47 19.56
N LEU A 98 -5.31 3.64 19.69
CA LEU A 98 -4.06 3.99 20.35
C LEU A 98 -3.40 5.21 19.70
N ALA A 99 -3.29 5.24 18.38
CA ALA A 99 -2.74 6.38 17.65
C ALA A 99 -3.65 7.61 17.80
N ARG A 100 -4.98 7.44 17.68
CA ARG A 100 -5.96 8.53 17.88
C ARG A 100 -5.79 9.21 19.24
N GLU A 101 -5.72 8.45 20.31
CA GLU A 101 -5.54 8.98 21.67
C GLU A 101 -4.23 9.76 21.81
N ALA A 102 -3.13 9.23 21.28
CA ALA A 102 -1.83 9.89 21.32
C ALA A 102 -1.84 11.23 20.58
N TYR A 103 -2.42 11.27 19.37
CA TYR A 103 -2.46 12.48 18.55
C TYR A 103 -3.40 13.55 19.12
N LEU A 104 -4.55 13.16 19.71
CA LEU A 104 -5.50 14.10 20.34
C LEU A 104 -5.03 14.64 21.68
N SER A 105 -4.25 13.89 22.43
CA SER A 105 -3.71 14.34 23.72
C SER A 105 -2.64 15.42 23.58
N ASP A 106 -2.02 15.56 22.39
CA ASP A 106 -0.97 16.55 22.13
C ASP A 106 -1.53 17.82 21.51
N THR A 107 -1.65 18.86 22.31
CA THR A 107 -2.11 20.18 21.88
C THR A 107 -0.98 21.12 21.44
N THR A 108 0.25 20.64 21.36
CA THR A 108 1.42 21.44 20.96
C THR A 108 1.48 21.55 19.42
N PRO A 109 1.48 22.77 18.85
CA PRO A 109 1.56 22.93 17.40
C PRO A 109 2.82 22.29 16.81
N ALA A 110 2.65 21.49 15.74
CA ALA A 110 3.74 20.88 14.99
C ALA A 110 3.46 20.91 13.48
N THR A 111 4.48 20.65 12.66
CA THR A 111 4.29 20.32 11.23
C THR A 111 3.66 18.95 11.10
N SER A 112 3.18 18.60 9.90
CA SER A 112 2.59 17.28 9.65
C SER A 112 3.58 16.15 9.97
N PHE A 113 4.82 16.25 9.49
CA PHE A 113 5.88 15.30 9.82
C PHE A 113 6.31 15.40 11.30
N GLY A 114 6.20 16.58 11.91
CA GLY A 114 6.48 16.79 13.33
C GLY A 114 5.52 16.04 14.24
N HIS A 115 4.22 15.99 13.92
CA HIS A 115 3.25 15.14 14.63
C HIS A 115 3.63 13.67 14.52
N PHE A 116 3.89 13.16 13.31
CA PHE A 116 4.33 11.79 13.08
C PHE A 116 5.56 11.44 13.93
N THR A 117 6.66 12.19 13.83
CA THR A 117 7.91 11.86 14.50
C THR A 117 7.82 11.93 16.02
N ARG A 118 6.98 12.84 16.56
CA ARG A 118 6.75 12.98 17.99
C ARG A 118 6.08 11.77 18.60
N HIS A 119 5.14 11.16 17.89
CA HIS A 119 4.33 10.06 18.39
C HIS A 119 4.83 8.68 17.99
N TYR A 120 5.63 8.57 16.93
CA TYR A 120 6.00 7.29 16.32
C TYR A 120 6.59 6.29 17.33
N ASN A 121 7.68 6.65 18.02
CA ASN A 121 8.38 5.73 18.92
C ASN A 121 7.51 5.30 20.12
N ALA A 122 6.77 6.23 20.72
CA ALA A 122 5.89 5.93 21.83
C ALA A 122 4.74 5.02 21.40
N HIS A 123 4.19 5.22 20.21
CA HIS A 123 3.16 4.37 19.64
C HIS A 123 3.68 2.95 19.39
N MET A 124 4.85 2.79 18.76
CA MET A 124 5.46 1.48 18.49
C MET A 124 5.72 0.72 19.80
N GLN A 125 6.23 1.40 20.85
CA GLN A 125 6.45 0.80 22.17
C GLN A 125 5.12 0.39 22.85
N ALA A 126 4.10 1.23 22.79
CA ALA A 126 2.79 0.92 23.37
C ALA A 126 2.08 -0.23 22.65
N ALA A 127 2.24 -0.34 21.35
CA ALA A 127 1.75 -1.49 20.54
C ALA A 127 2.54 -2.78 20.89
N ALA A 128 3.86 -2.71 20.99
CA ALA A 128 4.70 -3.85 21.40
C ALA A 128 4.35 -4.34 22.80
N ALA A 129 4.03 -3.45 23.76
CA ALA A 129 3.57 -3.80 25.10
C ALA A 129 2.22 -4.56 25.09
N ARG A 130 1.43 -4.45 24.00
CA ARG A 130 0.21 -5.23 23.75
C ARG A 130 0.48 -6.54 22.99
N GLY A 131 1.74 -6.85 22.70
CA GLY A 131 2.15 -8.03 21.93
C GLY A 131 1.97 -7.89 20.41
N TYR A 132 1.78 -6.67 19.91
CA TYR A 132 1.62 -6.42 18.49
C TYR A 132 2.97 -6.31 17.78
N ASN A 133 3.07 -6.91 16.61
CA ASN A 133 4.27 -6.79 15.78
C ASN A 133 4.35 -5.39 15.13
N PRO A 134 5.56 -4.95 14.69
CA PRO A 134 5.75 -3.60 14.17
C PRO A 134 4.91 -3.27 12.92
N LEU A 135 4.68 -4.24 12.03
CA LEU A 135 3.88 -4.02 10.84
C LEU A 135 2.41 -3.72 11.18
N LEU A 136 1.85 -4.47 12.14
CA LEU A 136 0.49 -4.22 12.66
C LEU A 136 0.44 -2.85 13.34
N ALA A 137 1.43 -2.53 14.19
CA ALA A 137 1.53 -1.25 14.88
C ALA A 137 1.53 -0.06 13.91
N SER A 138 2.19 -0.19 12.75
CA SER A 138 2.30 0.90 11.76
C SER A 138 0.95 1.31 11.14
N TYR A 139 -0.06 0.43 11.16
CA TYR A 139 -1.37 0.70 10.55
C TYR A 139 -2.10 1.92 11.15
N GLY A 140 -2.04 2.08 12.47
CA GLY A 140 -2.69 3.19 13.17
C GLY A 140 -2.19 4.57 12.72
N PRO A 141 -0.89 4.90 12.91
CA PRO A 141 -0.32 6.15 12.42
C PRO A 141 -0.46 6.31 10.91
N ALA A 142 -0.28 5.24 10.12
CA ALA A 142 -0.35 5.31 8.66
C ALA A 142 -1.70 5.84 8.13
N LEU A 143 -2.79 5.49 8.78
CA LEU A 143 -4.12 5.98 8.40
C LEU A 143 -4.33 7.42 8.89
N ILE A 144 -4.00 7.72 10.14
CA ILE A 144 -4.18 9.06 10.71
C ILE A 144 -3.29 10.10 10.00
N ASP A 145 -2.02 9.80 9.75
CA ASP A 145 -1.09 10.72 9.09
C ASP A 145 -1.56 11.12 7.68
N ARG A 146 -2.16 10.19 6.92
CA ARG A 146 -2.74 10.50 5.60
C ARG A 146 -3.91 11.48 5.72
N ALA A 147 -4.80 11.26 6.69
CA ALA A 147 -5.92 12.17 6.95
C ALA A 147 -5.45 13.54 7.44
N VAL A 148 -4.39 13.59 8.27
CA VAL A 148 -3.75 14.85 8.72
C VAL A 148 -3.17 15.60 7.52
N LEU A 149 -2.43 14.92 6.64
CA LEU A 149 -1.87 15.57 5.44
C LEU A 149 -2.96 16.01 4.46
N ASP A 150 -4.03 15.24 4.31
CA ASP A 150 -5.18 15.64 3.50
C ASP A 150 -5.83 16.93 4.04
N ALA A 151 -6.02 17.03 5.35
CA ALA A 151 -6.52 18.26 6.00
C ALA A 151 -5.56 19.44 5.79
N LEU A 152 -4.26 19.24 5.91
CA LEU A 152 -3.25 20.26 5.64
C LEU A 152 -3.30 20.74 4.18
N CYS A 153 -3.34 19.81 3.23
CA CYS A 153 -3.46 20.17 1.82
C CYS A 153 -4.72 20.98 1.53
N ARG A 154 -5.86 20.61 2.13
CA ARG A 154 -7.13 21.32 1.96
C ARG A 154 -7.12 22.72 2.55
N VAL A 155 -6.62 22.92 3.77
CA VAL A 155 -6.56 24.23 4.39
C VAL A 155 -5.61 25.17 3.67
N LEU A 156 -4.58 24.63 3.00
CA LEU A 156 -3.63 25.40 2.19
C LEU A 156 -4.08 25.56 0.72
N GLY A 157 -5.13 24.88 0.28
CA GLY A 157 -5.55 24.86 -1.13
C GLY A 157 -4.53 24.19 -2.05
N MET A 158 -3.69 23.28 -1.53
CA MET A 158 -2.61 22.62 -2.26
C MET A 158 -3.00 21.18 -2.62
N SER A 159 -2.43 20.67 -3.72
CA SER A 159 -2.45 19.23 -3.98
C SER A 159 -1.40 18.53 -3.13
N PHE A 160 -1.58 17.21 -2.92
CA PHE A 160 -0.58 16.35 -2.29
C PHE A 160 0.81 16.50 -2.97
N TYR A 161 0.83 16.53 -4.30
CA TYR A 161 2.06 16.68 -5.07
C TYR A 161 2.79 17.98 -4.73
N SER A 162 2.07 19.10 -4.73
CA SER A 162 2.65 20.40 -4.36
C SER A 162 3.05 20.46 -2.89
N ALA A 163 2.26 19.90 -2.00
CA ALA A 163 2.56 19.90 -0.57
C ALA A 163 3.85 19.13 -0.25
N ILE A 164 4.11 18.02 -0.92
CA ILE A 164 5.34 17.24 -0.72
C ILE A 164 6.54 17.88 -1.44
N THR A 165 6.39 18.28 -2.71
CA THR A 165 7.53 18.87 -3.47
C THR A 165 7.99 20.22 -2.91
N GLN A 166 7.10 21.00 -2.30
CA GLN A 166 7.42 22.25 -1.60
C GLN A 166 7.69 22.05 -0.11
N ASN A 167 7.67 20.80 0.36
CA ASN A 167 7.86 20.41 1.74
C ASN A 167 6.94 21.12 2.76
N ALA A 168 5.69 21.37 2.40
CA ALA A 168 4.71 21.92 3.34
C ALA A 168 4.42 20.97 4.52
N ALA A 169 4.70 19.67 4.37
CA ALA A 169 4.61 18.69 5.45
C ALA A 169 5.73 18.82 6.49
N GLY A 170 6.83 19.51 6.17
CA GLY A 170 8.00 19.68 7.05
C GLY A 170 8.84 18.41 7.20
N ILE A 171 8.95 17.59 6.15
CA ILE A 171 9.72 16.35 6.15
C ILE A 171 11.21 16.68 6.24
N SER A 172 11.90 16.05 7.18
CA SER A 172 13.34 16.22 7.40
C SER A 172 14.04 14.86 7.45
N GLY A 173 15.32 14.86 7.22
CA GLY A 173 16.17 13.67 7.27
C GLY A 173 16.34 13.05 8.67
N GLY A 174 15.65 13.56 9.67
CA GLY A 174 15.56 13.01 11.01
C GLY A 174 16.92 12.73 11.69
N ARG A 175 16.85 12.23 12.93
CA ARG A 175 18.01 11.62 13.63
C ARG A 175 18.08 10.12 13.24
N GLY A 176 19.29 9.60 13.13
CA GLY A 176 19.55 8.20 12.79
C GLY A 176 19.86 8.01 11.30
N GLU A 177 19.45 6.92 10.70
CA GLU A 177 19.88 6.49 9.36
C GLU A 177 19.32 7.28 8.17
N ALA A 178 18.41 8.21 8.42
CA ALA A 178 18.03 9.26 7.48
C ALA A 178 18.94 10.50 7.62
N GLU A 179 19.85 10.49 8.61
CA GLU A 179 20.82 11.56 8.82
C GLU A 179 21.77 11.64 7.60
N GLY A 180 21.93 12.85 7.07
CA GLY A 180 22.73 13.09 5.88
C GLY A 180 21.98 12.97 4.54
N LEU A 181 20.67 12.66 4.52
CA LEU A 181 19.86 12.76 3.31
C LEU A 181 19.48 14.23 3.04
N ASP A 182 19.76 14.69 1.81
CA ASP A 182 19.23 15.98 1.33
C ASP A 182 17.73 15.85 1.04
N MET A 183 16.91 15.88 2.09
CA MET A 183 15.46 15.78 1.93
C MET A 183 14.86 16.95 1.13
N PRO A 184 15.22 18.24 1.36
CA PRO A 184 14.69 19.32 0.56
C PRO A 184 15.00 19.15 -0.94
N GLY A 185 16.23 18.83 -1.31
CA GLY A 185 16.62 18.60 -2.70
C GLY A 185 15.91 17.38 -3.31
N PHE A 186 15.80 16.29 -2.55
CA PHE A 186 15.07 15.10 -2.98
C PHE A 186 13.60 15.40 -3.26
N LEU A 187 12.89 16.02 -2.32
CA LEU A 187 11.46 16.33 -2.45
C LEU A 187 11.19 17.30 -3.62
N ALA A 188 12.00 18.36 -3.74
CA ALA A 188 11.89 19.32 -4.85
C ALA A 188 12.17 18.67 -6.21
N GLY A 189 12.90 17.57 -6.24
CA GLY A 189 13.22 16.79 -7.44
C GLY A 189 12.12 15.83 -7.90
N LEU A 190 11.13 15.53 -7.07
CA LEU A 190 10.06 14.60 -7.40
C LEU A 190 9.15 15.15 -8.50
N ARG A 191 8.74 14.27 -9.43
CA ARG A 191 7.88 14.63 -10.57
C ARG A 191 6.83 13.56 -10.77
N PRO A 192 5.54 13.84 -10.48
CA PRO A 192 4.47 12.88 -10.76
C PRO A 192 4.27 12.71 -12.26
N GLY A 193 4.01 11.46 -12.68
CA GLY A 193 3.59 11.14 -14.03
C GLY A 193 2.09 11.39 -14.24
N LEU A 194 1.64 11.26 -15.48
CA LEU A 194 0.22 11.43 -15.85
C LEU A 194 -0.55 10.11 -15.84
N SER A 195 0.15 8.98 -15.82
CA SER A 195 -0.45 7.64 -15.80
C SER A 195 0.54 6.64 -15.19
N ILE A 196 0.04 5.47 -14.81
CA ILE A 196 0.83 4.37 -14.26
C ILE A 196 0.37 3.04 -14.86
N GLU A 197 1.30 2.09 -15.05
CA GLU A 197 0.96 0.73 -15.46
C GLU A 197 0.33 -0.03 -14.29
N ALA A 198 -0.79 -0.71 -14.53
CA ALA A 198 -1.43 -1.59 -13.56
C ALA A 198 -0.83 -2.99 -13.68
N ARG A 199 -0.29 -3.49 -12.57
CA ARG A 199 0.23 -4.85 -12.45
C ARG A 199 -0.85 -5.75 -11.86
N HIS A 200 -1.36 -6.69 -12.66
CA HIS A 200 -2.42 -7.60 -12.26
C HIS A 200 -1.88 -8.75 -11.41
N THR A 201 -2.54 -9.01 -10.29
CA THR A 201 -2.19 -10.13 -9.40
C THR A 201 -2.91 -11.39 -9.81
N VAL A 202 -2.18 -12.49 -9.96
CA VAL A 202 -2.71 -13.84 -10.11
C VAL A 202 -2.54 -14.57 -8.78
N GLY A 203 -3.63 -14.73 -8.04
CA GLY A 203 -3.67 -15.39 -6.74
C GLY A 203 -3.48 -16.91 -6.86
N LEU A 204 -3.24 -17.58 -5.72
CA LEU A 204 -2.94 -19.02 -5.70
C LEU A 204 -4.11 -19.91 -6.15
N VAL A 205 -5.33 -19.41 -6.12
CA VAL A 205 -6.56 -20.17 -6.49
C VAL A 205 -7.33 -19.50 -7.64
N ASP A 206 -6.80 -18.43 -8.22
CA ASP A 206 -7.46 -17.75 -9.32
C ASP A 206 -7.53 -18.65 -10.55
N ALA A 207 -8.66 -18.61 -11.24
CA ALA A 207 -8.86 -19.30 -12.50
C ALA A 207 -7.95 -18.70 -13.59
N ILE A 208 -7.23 -19.54 -14.31
CA ILE A 208 -6.32 -19.14 -15.39
C ILE A 208 -7.11 -19.05 -16.70
N THR A 209 -7.93 -20.07 -16.96
CA THR A 209 -8.80 -20.18 -18.14
C THR A 209 -10.26 -20.44 -17.77
N GLY A 210 -11.17 -20.37 -18.73
CA GLY A 210 -12.58 -20.70 -18.50
C GLY A 210 -12.82 -22.12 -17.97
N ALA A 211 -11.93 -23.06 -18.27
CA ALA A 211 -12.03 -24.44 -17.77
C ALA A 211 -11.82 -24.58 -16.26
N ASP A 212 -11.18 -23.59 -15.64
CA ASP A 212 -10.89 -23.59 -14.19
C ASP A 212 -12.06 -23.06 -13.34
N ILE A 213 -13.09 -22.48 -13.97
CA ILE A 213 -14.24 -21.90 -13.26
C ILE A 213 -15.18 -23.03 -12.82
N THR A 214 -15.34 -23.20 -11.52
CA THR A 214 -16.31 -24.15 -10.93
C THR A 214 -17.61 -23.49 -10.52
N GLU A 215 -17.55 -22.25 -10.05
CA GLU A 215 -18.69 -21.44 -9.59
C GLU A 215 -18.59 -20.04 -10.20
N PRO A 216 -19.23 -19.78 -11.35
CA PRO A 216 -19.14 -18.49 -12.03
C PRO A 216 -19.87 -17.40 -11.23
N VAL A 217 -19.26 -16.21 -11.15
CA VAL A 217 -19.84 -15.04 -10.47
C VAL A 217 -20.99 -14.44 -11.29
N ASN A 218 -20.90 -14.51 -12.62
CA ASN A 218 -21.93 -14.02 -13.56
C ASN A 218 -22.27 -12.52 -13.42
N ASP A 219 -21.32 -11.70 -13.02
CA ASP A 219 -21.49 -10.24 -12.91
C ASP A 219 -21.00 -9.46 -14.13
N GLY A 220 -20.57 -10.17 -15.17
CA GLY A 220 -20.09 -9.61 -16.44
C GLY A 220 -18.64 -9.12 -16.40
N LEU A 221 -17.96 -9.25 -15.27
CA LEU A 221 -16.56 -8.87 -15.10
C LEU A 221 -15.63 -10.07 -15.32
N PRO A 222 -14.37 -9.84 -15.72
CA PRO A 222 -13.39 -10.92 -15.86
C PRO A 222 -13.25 -11.75 -14.59
N GLU A 223 -13.26 -13.08 -14.75
CA GLU A 223 -13.08 -14.05 -13.68
C GLU A 223 -11.79 -14.87 -13.85
N THR A 224 -11.23 -14.90 -15.07
CA THR A 224 -10.01 -15.65 -15.38
C THR A 224 -8.88 -14.73 -15.82
N LEU A 225 -7.64 -15.22 -15.72
CA LEU A 225 -6.48 -14.50 -16.27
C LEU A 225 -6.61 -14.24 -17.77
N GLU A 226 -7.12 -15.21 -18.54
CA GLU A 226 -7.37 -15.07 -19.97
C GLU A 226 -8.31 -13.90 -20.27
N GLN A 227 -9.42 -13.80 -19.53
CA GLN A 227 -10.37 -12.69 -19.66
C GLN A 227 -9.75 -11.35 -19.22
N VAL A 228 -8.97 -11.33 -18.14
CA VAL A 228 -8.27 -10.15 -17.66
C VAL A 228 -7.30 -9.60 -18.70
N VAL A 229 -6.50 -10.47 -19.32
CA VAL A 229 -5.57 -10.09 -20.40
C VAL A 229 -6.33 -9.49 -21.58
N SER A 230 -7.43 -10.12 -21.98
CA SER A 230 -8.24 -9.66 -23.11
C SER A 230 -8.96 -8.33 -22.85
N VAL A 231 -9.52 -8.13 -21.63
CA VAL A 231 -10.37 -6.96 -21.31
C VAL A 231 -9.56 -5.75 -20.92
N TYR A 232 -8.55 -5.92 -20.05
CA TYR A 232 -7.79 -4.80 -19.50
C TYR A 232 -6.49 -4.52 -20.25
N GLY A 233 -5.93 -5.49 -20.99
CA GLY A 233 -4.70 -5.34 -21.75
C GLY A 233 -3.46 -5.13 -20.87
N HIS A 234 -3.37 -5.84 -19.76
CA HIS A 234 -2.22 -5.75 -18.87
C HIS A 234 -0.92 -6.25 -19.53
N HIS A 235 0.17 -5.54 -19.24
CA HIS A 235 1.55 -5.92 -19.58
C HIS A 235 2.41 -6.16 -18.34
N TYR A 236 1.88 -5.92 -17.15
CA TYR A 236 2.53 -6.17 -15.87
C TYR A 236 1.70 -7.14 -15.05
N PHE A 237 2.38 -8.13 -14.45
CA PHE A 237 1.75 -9.18 -13.66
C PHE A 237 2.46 -9.38 -12.34
N LYS A 238 1.74 -9.82 -11.32
CA LYS A 238 2.27 -10.32 -10.06
C LYS A 238 1.77 -11.75 -9.89
N LEU A 239 2.71 -12.70 -9.80
CA LEU A 239 2.39 -14.13 -9.72
C LEU A 239 2.69 -14.64 -8.31
N LYS A 240 1.67 -15.17 -7.64
CA LYS A 240 1.83 -15.78 -6.33
C LYS A 240 2.48 -17.17 -6.47
N VAL A 241 3.44 -17.45 -5.58
CA VAL A 241 4.10 -18.77 -5.47
C VAL A 241 3.94 -19.32 -4.06
N GLY A 242 3.75 -20.63 -3.95
CA GLY A 242 3.35 -21.31 -2.72
C GLY A 242 4.48 -21.96 -1.93
N GLY A 243 5.73 -21.92 -2.43
CA GLY A 243 6.88 -22.56 -1.78
C GLY A 243 7.04 -24.05 -2.10
N ASN A 244 6.14 -24.64 -2.88
CA ASN A 244 6.30 -25.99 -3.44
C ASN A 244 6.75 -25.90 -4.89
N VAL A 245 8.05 -26.17 -5.14
CA VAL A 245 8.67 -25.96 -6.45
C VAL A 245 7.92 -26.67 -7.60
N ALA A 246 7.50 -27.91 -7.39
CA ALA A 246 6.81 -28.68 -8.44
C ALA A 246 5.43 -28.08 -8.77
N ALA A 247 4.63 -27.79 -7.75
CA ALA A 247 3.31 -27.18 -7.92
C ALA A 247 3.40 -25.75 -8.46
N ASP A 248 4.41 -24.97 -8.01
CA ASP A 248 4.65 -23.62 -8.51
C ASP A 248 5.04 -23.64 -9.99
N VAL A 249 5.90 -24.56 -10.45
CA VAL A 249 6.29 -24.72 -11.85
C VAL A 249 5.09 -25.14 -12.72
N GLU A 250 4.24 -26.07 -12.25
CA GLU A 250 3.03 -26.48 -12.95
C GLU A 250 2.08 -25.29 -13.14
N ARG A 251 1.78 -24.55 -12.05
CA ARG A 251 0.90 -23.39 -12.12
C ARG A 251 1.48 -22.25 -12.98
N LEU A 252 2.76 -21.95 -12.83
CA LEU A 252 3.43 -20.93 -13.66
C LEU A 252 3.43 -21.31 -15.13
N THR A 253 3.50 -22.62 -15.48
CA THR A 253 3.40 -23.10 -16.85
C THR A 253 2.00 -22.86 -17.42
N ALA A 254 0.96 -23.12 -16.64
CA ALA A 254 -0.41 -22.80 -17.06
C ALA A 254 -0.61 -21.27 -17.26
N ILE A 255 -0.09 -20.45 -16.36
CA ILE A 255 -0.10 -18.99 -16.47
C ILE A 255 0.67 -18.53 -17.73
N ALA A 256 1.86 -19.09 -17.98
CA ALA A 256 2.66 -18.78 -19.18
C ALA A 256 1.87 -19.07 -20.46
N GLY A 257 1.10 -20.17 -20.50
CA GLY A 257 0.23 -20.50 -21.64
C GLY A 257 -0.75 -19.40 -21.99
N VAL A 258 -1.18 -18.59 -21.03
CA VAL A 258 -2.05 -17.43 -21.27
C VAL A 258 -1.26 -16.16 -21.57
N ILE A 259 -0.31 -15.77 -20.71
CA ILE A 259 0.37 -14.48 -20.87
C ILE A 259 1.34 -14.45 -22.06
N ASP A 260 1.86 -15.58 -22.50
CA ASP A 260 2.71 -15.69 -23.70
C ASP A 260 1.96 -15.43 -25.01
N THR A 261 0.62 -15.40 -24.98
CA THR A 261 -0.20 -14.94 -26.12
C THR A 261 -0.06 -13.42 -26.37
N ILE A 262 0.40 -12.66 -25.37
CA ILE A 262 0.68 -11.23 -25.49
C ILE A 262 1.94 -11.08 -26.39
N ARG A 263 1.80 -10.37 -27.51
CA ARG A 263 2.90 -10.20 -28.46
C ARG A 263 3.94 -9.21 -27.99
N GLU A 264 3.50 -8.16 -27.32
CA GLU A 264 4.33 -7.11 -26.76
C GLU A 264 5.14 -7.63 -25.55
N PRO A 265 6.23 -6.97 -25.17
CA PRO A 265 6.92 -7.29 -23.93
C PRO A 265 5.98 -7.19 -22.73
N TYR A 266 6.04 -8.16 -21.83
CA TYR A 266 5.40 -8.11 -20.54
C TYR A 266 6.42 -8.31 -19.42
N TYR A 267 6.07 -7.88 -18.22
CA TYR A 267 6.93 -7.90 -17.04
C TYR A 267 6.18 -8.49 -15.85
N LEU A 268 6.90 -9.11 -14.93
CA LEU A 268 6.26 -9.67 -13.75
C LEU A 268 7.12 -9.62 -12.50
N SER A 269 6.47 -9.71 -11.34
CA SER A 269 7.09 -10.05 -10.07
C SER A 269 6.59 -11.42 -9.58
N LEU A 270 7.46 -12.17 -8.91
CA LEU A 270 7.05 -13.34 -8.13
C LEU A 270 6.85 -12.89 -6.68
N ASP A 271 5.74 -13.27 -6.07
CA ASP A 271 5.48 -12.96 -4.67
C ASP A 271 5.35 -14.25 -3.86
N GLY A 272 6.32 -14.46 -2.98
CA GLY A 272 6.39 -15.62 -2.11
C GLY A 272 5.52 -15.53 -0.87
N ASN A 273 5.01 -14.35 -0.49
CA ASN A 273 4.23 -14.12 0.73
C ASN A 273 4.75 -14.92 1.95
N GLU A 274 6.08 -14.98 2.13
CA GLU A 274 6.73 -15.65 3.26
C GLU A 274 6.65 -17.20 3.24
N GLN A 275 6.44 -17.82 2.06
CA GLN A 275 6.25 -19.28 1.96
C GLN A 275 7.56 -20.08 1.92
N TYR A 276 8.71 -19.42 1.75
CA TYR A 276 10.02 -20.07 1.76
C TYR A 276 10.69 -19.93 3.12
N SER A 277 11.38 -20.99 3.57
CA SER A 277 12.15 -20.98 4.81
C SER A 277 13.49 -20.25 4.68
N ASP A 278 14.07 -20.25 3.47
CA ASP A 278 15.39 -19.73 3.18
C ASP A 278 15.56 -19.31 1.71
N ALA A 279 16.72 -18.75 1.38
CA ALA A 279 17.06 -18.32 0.02
C ALA A 279 17.31 -19.51 -0.94
N GLN A 280 17.67 -20.70 -0.41
CA GLN A 280 17.93 -21.87 -1.23
C GLN A 280 16.65 -22.41 -1.89
N GLY A 281 15.52 -22.39 -1.17
CA GLY A 281 14.22 -22.73 -1.75
C GLY A 281 13.83 -21.83 -2.94
N VAL A 282 14.11 -20.53 -2.82
CA VAL A 282 13.91 -19.58 -3.92
C VAL A 282 14.83 -19.90 -5.11
N ALA A 283 16.09 -20.20 -4.85
CA ALA A 283 17.05 -20.59 -5.90
C ALA A 283 16.62 -21.86 -6.64
N GLN A 284 16.05 -22.85 -5.90
CA GLN A 284 15.51 -24.08 -6.49
C GLN A 284 14.33 -23.79 -7.43
N LEU A 285 13.38 -22.91 -7.03
CA LEU A 285 12.29 -22.48 -7.93
C LEU A 285 12.85 -21.86 -9.21
N LEU A 286 13.75 -20.89 -9.09
CA LEU A 286 14.33 -20.22 -10.26
C LEU A 286 15.13 -21.17 -11.16
N ALA A 287 15.83 -22.16 -10.58
CA ALA A 287 16.53 -23.18 -11.34
C ALA A 287 15.55 -24.09 -12.10
N ALA A 288 14.45 -24.51 -11.47
CA ALA A 288 13.40 -25.31 -12.09
C ALA A 288 12.70 -24.55 -13.22
N MET A 289 12.42 -23.26 -13.04
CA MET A 289 11.85 -22.38 -14.08
C MET A 289 12.78 -22.29 -15.29
N ARG A 290 14.09 -22.08 -15.07
CA ARG A 290 15.10 -22.04 -16.16
C ARG A 290 15.22 -23.38 -16.90
N ALA A 291 15.02 -24.49 -16.21
CA ALA A 291 15.06 -25.84 -16.81
C ALA A 291 13.77 -26.20 -17.57
N THR A 292 12.69 -25.43 -17.41
CA THR A 292 11.39 -25.68 -18.05
C THR A 292 11.25 -24.80 -19.30
N PRO A 293 11.30 -25.37 -20.53
CA PRO A 293 11.25 -24.58 -21.77
C PRO A 293 10.04 -23.65 -21.89
N ALA A 294 8.88 -24.12 -21.42
CA ALA A 294 7.63 -23.32 -21.41
C ALA A 294 7.68 -22.09 -20.50
N LEU A 295 8.65 -21.97 -19.59
CA LEU A 295 8.82 -20.86 -18.66
C LEU A 295 9.94 -19.90 -19.05
N GLN A 296 10.60 -20.11 -20.22
CA GLN A 296 11.76 -19.30 -20.56
C GLN A 296 11.42 -17.81 -20.65
N ARG A 297 10.42 -17.43 -21.45
CA ARG A 297 9.98 -16.04 -21.61
C ARG A 297 9.52 -15.43 -20.28
N LEU A 298 8.71 -16.19 -19.52
CA LEU A 298 8.24 -15.78 -18.22
C LEU A 298 9.42 -15.52 -17.25
N ASN A 299 10.41 -16.43 -17.19
CA ASN A 299 11.59 -16.26 -16.34
C ASN A 299 12.44 -15.04 -16.74
N GLU A 300 12.58 -14.76 -18.04
CA GLU A 300 13.28 -13.57 -18.53
C GLU A 300 12.56 -12.28 -18.09
N SER A 301 11.22 -12.30 -18.08
CA SER A 301 10.34 -11.17 -17.74
C SER A 301 10.26 -10.83 -16.25
N ILE A 302 10.85 -11.64 -15.35
CA ILE A 302 10.86 -11.37 -13.90
C ILE A 302 11.68 -10.12 -13.59
N LEU A 303 11.03 -9.12 -13.01
CA LEU A 303 11.65 -7.88 -12.52
C LEU A 303 12.29 -8.08 -11.15
N PHE A 304 11.57 -8.70 -10.23
CA PHE A 304 12.02 -8.96 -8.86
C PHE A 304 11.19 -10.05 -8.19
N ILE A 305 11.68 -10.51 -7.04
CA ILE A 305 11.01 -11.46 -6.15
C ILE A 305 10.65 -10.73 -4.87
N GLU A 306 9.37 -10.78 -4.47
CA GLU A 306 8.83 -10.09 -3.30
C GLU A 306 8.69 -11.06 -2.14
N GLN A 307 9.17 -10.64 -0.98
CA GLN A 307 9.06 -11.29 0.35
C GLN A 307 8.98 -12.83 0.28
N PRO A 308 9.97 -13.51 -0.28
CA PRO A 308 9.90 -14.98 -0.34
C PRO A 308 10.06 -15.61 1.04
N ILE A 309 10.90 -15.04 1.91
CA ILE A 309 11.30 -15.58 3.21
C ILE A 309 10.41 -15.02 4.31
N ASN A 310 10.08 -15.89 5.29
CA ASN A 310 9.27 -15.51 6.45
C ASN A 310 9.85 -14.30 7.18
N ARG A 311 9.01 -13.30 7.49
CA ARG A 311 9.40 -12.02 8.13
C ARG A 311 10.18 -12.18 9.43
N LYS A 312 9.96 -13.27 10.17
CA LYS A 312 10.65 -13.52 11.45
C LYS A 312 12.14 -13.83 11.29
N VAL A 313 12.55 -14.29 10.11
CA VAL A 313 13.94 -14.69 9.81
C VAL A 313 14.52 -14.00 8.58
N ALA A 314 13.71 -13.28 7.82
CA ALA A 314 14.13 -12.65 6.56
C ALA A 314 15.33 -11.71 6.74
N LEU A 315 15.39 -10.98 7.85
CA LEU A 315 16.50 -10.07 8.16
C LEU A 315 17.72 -10.76 8.79
N ASP A 316 17.61 -12.03 9.14
CA ASP A 316 18.75 -12.84 9.62
C ASP A 316 19.46 -13.56 8.45
N VAL A 317 18.75 -13.77 7.32
CA VAL A 317 19.28 -14.45 6.14
C VAL A 317 20.09 -13.49 5.27
N ASP A 318 21.35 -13.83 4.99
CA ASP A 318 22.17 -13.10 4.03
C ASP A 318 21.93 -13.63 2.60
N LEU A 319 21.17 -12.87 1.80
CA LEU A 319 20.85 -13.22 0.42
C LEU A 319 22.07 -13.26 -0.50
N ARG A 320 23.18 -12.60 -0.13
CA ARG A 320 24.42 -12.58 -0.92
C ARG A 320 25.11 -13.96 -0.93
N SER A 321 24.76 -14.84 0.01
CA SER A 321 25.27 -16.22 0.06
C SER A 321 24.70 -17.13 -1.03
N VAL A 322 23.61 -16.71 -1.72
CA VAL A 322 22.93 -17.48 -2.77
C VAL A 322 22.77 -16.63 -4.03
N HIS A 323 23.22 -17.15 -5.17
CA HIS A 323 23.07 -16.45 -6.44
C HIS A 323 21.65 -16.66 -7.01
N LEU A 324 20.76 -15.70 -6.80
CA LEU A 324 19.39 -15.77 -7.30
C LEU A 324 19.24 -15.26 -8.75
N GLY A 325 20.13 -14.36 -9.20
CA GLY A 325 20.10 -13.77 -10.56
C GLY A 325 18.94 -12.79 -10.78
N LYS A 326 18.11 -12.57 -9.77
CA LYS A 326 16.98 -11.59 -9.75
C LYS A 326 17.02 -10.82 -8.44
N PRO A 327 16.68 -9.53 -8.43
CA PRO A 327 16.61 -8.75 -7.19
C PRO A 327 15.48 -9.28 -6.28
N VAL A 328 15.70 -9.19 -4.97
CA VAL A 328 14.72 -9.55 -3.95
C VAL A 328 14.36 -8.32 -3.15
N ILE A 329 13.07 -8.14 -2.84
CA ILE A 329 12.55 -7.04 -2.03
C ILE A 329 11.84 -7.55 -0.78
N ILE A 330 11.76 -6.70 0.24
CA ILE A 330 10.92 -6.93 1.42
C ILE A 330 9.55 -6.28 1.26
N ASP A 331 8.53 -6.89 1.84
CA ASP A 331 7.17 -6.35 1.98
C ASP A 331 6.67 -6.49 3.42
N GLU A 332 6.29 -7.67 3.86
CA GLU A 332 5.78 -7.93 5.20
C GLU A 332 6.83 -7.73 6.30
N SER A 333 8.12 -7.81 5.97
CA SER A 333 9.19 -7.50 6.92
C SER A 333 9.31 -6.02 7.24
N ASP A 334 8.80 -5.11 6.37
CA ASP A 334 8.97 -3.67 6.48
C ASP A 334 8.03 -3.03 7.53
N GLY A 335 8.23 -3.38 8.80
CA GLY A 335 7.42 -2.91 9.93
C GLY A 335 7.89 -1.58 10.54
N GLU A 336 9.19 -1.27 10.51
CA GLU A 336 9.79 -0.09 11.17
C GLU A 336 10.50 0.83 10.19
N LEU A 337 10.89 2.03 10.65
CA LEU A 337 11.50 3.06 9.80
C LEU A 337 12.88 2.67 9.27
N ASP A 338 13.62 1.84 9.97
CA ASP A 338 14.99 1.42 9.64
C ASP A 338 15.06 0.02 9.01
N THR A 339 13.94 -0.70 8.91
CA THR A 339 13.90 -2.09 8.41
C THR A 339 14.54 -2.23 7.03
N PHE A 340 14.31 -1.28 6.12
CA PHE A 340 14.90 -1.34 4.78
C PHE A 340 16.43 -1.18 4.80
N VAL A 341 16.96 -0.43 5.75
CA VAL A 341 18.42 -0.29 5.94
C VAL A 341 19.01 -1.63 6.38
N GLN A 342 18.37 -2.31 7.33
CA GLN A 342 18.76 -3.65 7.78
C GLN A 342 18.66 -4.66 6.63
N ALA A 343 17.58 -4.62 5.84
CA ALA A 343 17.39 -5.49 4.67
C ALA A 343 18.48 -5.28 3.62
N ARG A 344 18.87 -4.01 3.32
CA ARG A 344 19.98 -3.72 2.43
C ARG A 344 21.28 -4.39 2.89
N ALA A 345 21.58 -4.36 4.18
CA ALA A 345 22.75 -5.02 4.76
C ALA A 345 22.73 -6.54 4.59
N ARG A 346 21.57 -7.14 4.33
CA ARG A 346 21.36 -8.56 4.05
C ARG A 346 21.25 -8.88 2.56
N GLY A 347 21.45 -7.91 1.66
CA GLY A 347 21.47 -8.13 0.22
C GLY A 347 20.11 -7.92 -0.48
N TYR A 348 19.07 -7.47 0.22
CA TYR A 348 17.83 -7.05 -0.42
C TYR A 348 18.07 -5.79 -1.26
N ALA A 349 17.45 -5.74 -2.44
CA ALA A 349 17.61 -4.65 -3.39
C ALA A 349 16.46 -3.61 -3.32
N GLY A 350 15.37 -3.94 -2.63
CA GLY A 350 14.22 -3.03 -2.62
C GLY A 350 13.25 -3.29 -1.48
N VAL A 351 12.24 -2.43 -1.45
CA VAL A 351 11.14 -2.47 -0.48
C VAL A 351 9.83 -2.08 -1.16
N SER A 352 8.74 -2.68 -0.74
CA SER A 352 7.40 -2.33 -1.23
C SER A 352 6.86 -1.06 -0.55
N SER A 353 6.19 -0.22 -1.33
CA SER A 353 5.35 0.87 -0.84
C SER A 353 3.90 0.39 -0.76
N LYS A 354 3.29 0.55 0.38
CA LYS A 354 1.84 0.41 0.65
C LYS A 354 1.44 1.52 1.62
N THR A 355 0.36 2.23 1.33
CA THR A 355 -0.10 3.31 2.21
C THR A 355 -0.38 2.86 3.64
N CYS A 356 -0.78 1.61 3.83
CA CYS A 356 -1.03 1.02 5.15
C CYS A 356 0.22 0.87 6.04
N LYS A 357 1.43 0.97 5.46
CA LYS A 357 2.70 0.94 6.18
C LYS A 357 3.22 2.33 6.57
N GLY A 358 2.55 3.40 6.09
CA GLY A 358 2.91 4.79 6.32
C GLY A 358 3.60 5.46 5.12
N PHE A 359 2.99 6.55 4.63
CA PHE A 359 3.50 7.27 3.47
C PHE A 359 4.83 8.02 3.76
N TYR A 360 5.06 8.48 4.99
CA TYR A 360 6.34 9.07 5.38
C TYR A 360 7.48 8.06 5.24
N LYS A 361 7.26 6.82 5.69
CA LYS A 361 8.24 5.73 5.54
C LYS A 361 8.54 5.47 4.06
N SER A 362 7.52 5.47 3.19
CA SER A 362 7.71 5.32 1.75
C SER A 362 8.56 6.46 1.16
N ILE A 363 8.31 7.72 1.55
CA ILE A 363 9.12 8.86 1.09
C ILE A 363 10.58 8.75 1.57
N LEU A 364 10.81 8.39 2.83
CA LEU A 364 12.15 8.19 3.38
C LEU A 364 12.89 7.04 2.66
N ASN A 365 12.20 5.94 2.38
CA ASN A 365 12.80 4.81 1.66
C ASN A 365 13.13 5.15 0.20
N ALA A 366 12.31 5.96 -0.48
CA ALA A 366 12.62 6.47 -1.81
C ALA A 366 13.87 7.38 -1.80
N ALA A 367 13.97 8.25 -0.80
CA ALA A 367 15.16 9.10 -0.63
C ALA A 367 16.42 8.26 -0.37
N ARG A 368 16.32 7.20 0.44
CA ARG A 368 17.40 6.23 0.67
C ARG A 368 17.82 5.54 -0.63
N CYS A 369 16.87 5.03 -1.43
CA CYS A 369 17.17 4.44 -2.74
C CYS A 369 17.95 5.42 -3.62
N ALA A 370 17.49 6.68 -3.71
CA ALA A 370 18.16 7.72 -4.51
C ALA A 370 19.59 8.01 -4.00
N ALA A 371 19.78 8.10 -2.68
CA ALA A 371 21.09 8.34 -2.08
C ALA A 371 22.06 7.17 -2.30
N TRP A 372 21.62 5.94 -2.05
CA TRP A 372 22.43 4.74 -2.21
C TRP A 372 22.80 4.47 -3.66
N ASN A 373 21.86 4.65 -4.60
CA ASN A 373 22.12 4.52 -6.02
C ASN A 373 23.15 5.56 -6.52
N ARG A 374 23.11 6.78 -5.98
CA ARG A 374 24.11 7.81 -6.27
C ARG A 374 25.49 7.42 -5.72
N GLN A 375 25.55 6.88 -4.51
CA GLN A 375 26.81 6.42 -3.89
C GLN A 375 27.42 5.24 -4.66
N GLU A 376 26.62 4.31 -5.16
CA GLU A 376 27.10 3.14 -5.90
C GLU A 376 27.29 3.42 -7.39
N GLY A 377 26.83 4.56 -7.90
CA GLY A 377 26.88 4.90 -9.32
C GLY A 377 26.04 3.97 -10.22
N ALA A 378 25.05 3.28 -9.63
CA ALA A 378 24.22 2.29 -10.30
C ALA A 378 22.80 2.30 -9.75
N ALA A 379 21.79 2.05 -10.61
CA ALA A 379 20.39 1.93 -10.23
C ALA A 379 20.10 0.53 -9.66
N ARG A 380 20.58 0.26 -8.46
CA ARG A 380 20.47 -1.04 -7.79
C ARG A 380 19.29 -1.11 -6.84
N TYR A 381 19.06 -0.03 -6.07
CA TYR A 381 18.01 -0.01 -5.04
C TYR A 381 16.77 0.67 -5.59
N PHE A 382 15.61 0.09 -5.30
CA PHE A 382 14.34 0.58 -5.83
C PHE A 382 13.18 0.32 -4.88
N MET A 383 12.07 0.98 -5.16
CA MET A 383 10.80 0.70 -4.52
C MET A 383 9.84 0.04 -5.51
N SER A 384 9.05 -0.87 -5.02
CA SER A 384 7.90 -1.44 -5.70
C SER A 384 6.62 -0.84 -5.10
N ALA A 385 5.53 -0.86 -5.85
CA ALA A 385 4.22 -0.44 -5.38
C ALA A 385 3.28 -1.64 -5.35
N GLU A 386 2.81 -1.96 -4.14
CA GLU A 386 2.04 -3.17 -3.88
C GLU A 386 0.63 -2.84 -3.35
N ASP A 387 -0.32 -3.74 -3.53
CA ASP A 387 -1.71 -3.56 -3.18
C ASP A 387 -2.10 -4.35 -1.91
N LEU A 388 -3.06 -3.85 -1.17
CA LEU A 388 -3.72 -4.54 -0.06
C LEU A 388 -5.23 -4.67 -0.35
N THR A 389 -5.59 -5.07 -1.57
CA THR A 389 -6.96 -5.05 -2.07
C THR A 389 -7.59 -3.66 -1.89
N THR A 390 -6.85 -2.65 -2.30
CA THR A 390 -7.17 -1.23 -2.10
C THR A 390 -8.47 -0.87 -2.81
N GLN A 391 -9.41 -0.31 -2.06
CA GLN A 391 -10.76 -0.04 -2.54
C GLN A 391 -10.84 1.22 -3.39
N ALA A 392 -11.72 1.22 -4.40
CA ALA A 392 -12.05 2.40 -5.18
C ALA A 392 -12.53 3.55 -4.27
N GLY A 393 -12.24 4.78 -4.64
CA GLY A 393 -12.43 5.97 -3.84
C GLY A 393 -11.14 6.43 -3.16
N LEU A 394 -11.25 6.93 -1.94
CA LEU A 394 -10.17 7.63 -1.24
C LEU A 394 -8.90 6.79 -1.08
N SER A 395 -9.04 5.49 -0.77
CA SER A 395 -7.90 4.60 -0.51
C SER A 395 -7.02 4.45 -1.76
N VAL A 396 -7.61 4.09 -2.91
CA VAL A 396 -6.84 3.88 -4.15
C VAL A 396 -6.23 5.17 -4.68
N GLN A 397 -6.91 6.31 -4.49
CA GLN A 397 -6.41 7.61 -4.95
C GLN A 397 -5.17 8.04 -4.17
N GLN A 398 -5.19 7.91 -2.84
CA GLN A 398 -4.03 8.27 -1.99
C GLN A 398 -2.84 7.36 -2.26
N ASP A 399 -3.07 6.06 -2.46
CA ASP A 399 -2.01 5.12 -2.79
C ASP A 399 -1.41 5.40 -4.18
N LEU A 400 -2.25 5.57 -5.21
CA LEU A 400 -1.80 5.91 -6.56
C LEU A 400 -1.01 7.23 -6.59
N ALA A 401 -1.46 8.26 -5.85
CA ALA A 401 -0.76 9.53 -5.79
C ALA A 401 0.61 9.41 -5.12
N LEU A 402 0.71 8.63 -4.03
CA LEU A 402 1.98 8.39 -3.36
C LEU A 402 2.97 7.72 -4.29
N VAL A 403 2.62 6.57 -4.86
CA VAL A 403 3.54 5.78 -5.67
C VAL A 403 3.93 6.48 -6.96
N ASN A 404 3.00 7.23 -7.56
CA ASN A 404 3.26 8.09 -8.72
C ASN A 404 4.27 9.21 -8.41
N LEU A 405 4.10 9.91 -7.27
CA LEU A 405 5.03 10.95 -6.84
C LEU A 405 6.44 10.40 -6.60
N LEU A 406 6.55 9.17 -6.08
CA LEU A 406 7.82 8.50 -5.84
C LEU A 406 8.51 8.00 -7.13
N GLY A 407 7.89 8.21 -8.30
CA GLY A 407 8.45 7.82 -9.60
C GLY A 407 8.34 6.32 -9.89
N ILE A 408 7.47 5.61 -9.20
CA ILE A 408 7.20 4.20 -9.48
C ILE A 408 6.29 4.12 -10.70
N THR A 409 6.70 3.35 -11.71
CA THR A 409 6.05 3.34 -13.03
C THR A 409 4.98 2.27 -13.21
N HIS A 410 4.94 1.30 -12.32
CA HIS A 410 3.92 0.25 -12.31
C HIS A 410 3.49 -0.09 -10.86
N VAL A 411 2.23 -0.40 -10.66
CA VAL A 411 1.65 -0.65 -9.35
C VAL A 411 0.77 -1.88 -9.36
N GLU A 412 0.89 -2.75 -8.36
CA GLU A 412 -0.07 -3.84 -8.16
C GLU A 412 -1.47 -3.26 -7.97
N ARG A 413 -2.46 -3.83 -8.68
CA ARG A 413 -3.88 -3.54 -8.48
C ARG A 413 -4.69 -4.81 -8.57
N ASN A 414 -5.27 -5.21 -7.46
CA ASN A 414 -6.15 -6.36 -7.37
C ASN A 414 -7.56 -5.98 -6.86
N GLY A 415 -7.72 -4.86 -6.16
CA GLY A 415 -9.01 -4.40 -5.66
C GLY A 415 -10.09 -4.32 -6.74
N HIS A 416 -9.75 -3.89 -7.97
CA HIS A 416 -10.68 -3.81 -9.10
C HIS A 416 -11.13 -5.19 -9.62
N HIS A 417 -10.35 -6.24 -9.39
CA HIS A 417 -10.64 -7.60 -9.81
C HIS A 417 -11.50 -8.34 -8.79
N TYR A 418 -11.18 -8.20 -7.49
CA TYR A 418 -11.87 -8.91 -6.43
C TYR A 418 -13.07 -8.17 -5.85
N VAL A 419 -13.28 -6.90 -6.19
CA VAL A 419 -14.44 -6.11 -5.74
C VAL A 419 -15.09 -5.41 -6.93
N ASN A 420 -16.43 -5.41 -6.96
CA ASN A 420 -17.17 -4.73 -8.03
C ASN A 420 -17.15 -3.20 -7.84
N GLY A 421 -15.98 -2.60 -7.93
CA GLY A 421 -15.81 -1.15 -7.80
C GLY A 421 -16.51 -0.58 -6.57
N MET A 422 -17.32 0.44 -6.77
CA MET A 422 -18.11 1.11 -5.74
C MET A 422 -19.55 0.58 -5.60
N ALA A 423 -19.87 -0.62 -6.11
CA ALA A 423 -21.25 -1.12 -6.17
C ALA A 423 -21.97 -1.15 -4.81
N ALA A 424 -21.23 -1.38 -3.72
CA ALA A 424 -21.77 -1.40 -2.36
C ALA A 424 -21.90 -0.01 -1.71
N LEU A 425 -21.45 1.07 -2.39
CA LEU A 425 -21.47 2.41 -1.84
C LEU A 425 -22.75 3.16 -2.21
N PRO A 426 -23.14 4.20 -1.43
CA PRO A 426 -24.26 5.07 -1.79
C PRO A 426 -24.13 5.61 -3.22
N ALA A 427 -25.24 5.69 -3.94
CA ALA A 427 -25.23 6.17 -5.32
C ALA A 427 -24.68 7.60 -5.45
N SER A 428 -24.98 8.47 -4.47
CA SER A 428 -24.43 9.83 -4.39
C SER A 428 -22.92 9.86 -4.23
N GLU A 429 -22.34 8.95 -3.44
CA GLU A 429 -20.90 8.82 -3.26
C GLU A 429 -20.25 8.38 -4.58
N GLN A 430 -20.80 7.36 -5.25
CA GLN A 430 -20.30 6.91 -6.56
C GLN A 430 -20.27 8.03 -7.60
N VAL A 431 -21.36 8.81 -7.70
CA VAL A 431 -21.46 9.96 -8.62
C VAL A 431 -20.41 11.02 -8.28
N ALA A 432 -20.25 11.36 -7.01
CA ALA A 432 -19.29 12.38 -6.57
C ALA A 432 -17.85 12.00 -6.94
N PHE A 433 -17.44 10.73 -6.77
CA PHE A 433 -16.11 10.28 -7.15
C PHE A 433 -15.92 10.22 -8.67
N GLU A 434 -16.94 9.79 -9.43
CA GLU A 434 -16.89 9.70 -10.89
C GLU A 434 -16.81 11.10 -11.53
N GLU A 435 -17.59 12.07 -11.05
CA GLU A 435 -17.56 13.45 -11.53
C GLU A 435 -16.26 14.18 -11.16
N ALA A 436 -15.74 13.96 -9.96
CA ALA A 436 -14.49 14.57 -9.52
C ALA A 436 -13.25 14.01 -10.22
N HIS A 437 -13.29 12.73 -10.64
CA HIS A 437 -12.15 12.00 -11.21
C HIS A 437 -12.53 11.20 -12.47
N PRO A 438 -12.99 11.86 -13.56
CA PRO A 438 -13.53 11.19 -14.75
C PRO A 438 -12.46 10.46 -15.60
N ASP A 439 -11.19 10.77 -15.40
CA ASP A 439 -10.06 10.05 -15.98
C ASP A 439 -9.75 8.75 -15.24
N LEU A 440 -9.98 8.72 -13.91
CA LEU A 440 -9.68 7.61 -13.03
C LEU A 440 -10.83 6.59 -12.96
N TYR A 441 -12.08 7.03 -13.04
CA TYR A 441 -13.26 6.18 -12.92
C TYR A 441 -14.07 6.12 -14.21
N GLU A 442 -14.79 5.04 -14.36
CA GLU A 442 -15.82 4.84 -15.38
C GLU A 442 -17.02 4.12 -14.78
N ARG A 443 -18.21 4.38 -15.34
CA ARG A 443 -19.42 3.62 -14.99
C ARG A 443 -19.56 2.41 -15.89
N SER A 444 -19.43 1.24 -15.28
CA SER A 444 -19.62 -0.03 -15.97
C SER A 444 -20.19 -1.08 -15.01
N HIS A 445 -20.94 -2.07 -15.53
CA HIS A 445 -21.51 -3.17 -14.74
C HIS A 445 -22.24 -2.68 -13.48
N GLY A 446 -23.01 -1.58 -13.61
CA GLY A 446 -23.84 -1.01 -12.54
C GLY A 446 -23.13 -0.18 -11.48
N ALA A 447 -21.80 0.02 -11.58
CA ALA A 447 -21.02 0.75 -10.57
C ALA A 447 -19.98 1.68 -11.16
N ALA A 448 -19.56 2.70 -10.38
CA ALA A 448 -18.32 3.44 -10.63
C ALA A 448 -17.13 2.52 -10.32
N ARG A 449 -16.17 2.42 -11.24
CA ARG A 449 -15.05 1.47 -11.19
C ARG A 449 -13.75 2.15 -11.59
N LEU A 450 -12.64 1.66 -11.05
CA LEU A 450 -11.31 2.06 -11.52
C LEU A 450 -11.17 1.70 -13.01
N LYS A 451 -10.80 2.71 -13.82
CA LYS A 451 -10.66 2.59 -15.26
C LYS A 451 -9.27 2.14 -15.64
N ILE A 452 -9.17 0.94 -16.19
CA ILE A 452 -7.91 0.39 -16.70
C ILE A 452 -8.07 0.17 -18.20
N LYS A 453 -7.23 0.82 -18.99
CA LYS A 453 -7.21 0.71 -20.46
C LYS A 453 -5.80 0.40 -20.96
N GLY A 454 -5.64 -0.69 -21.72
CA GLY A 454 -4.31 -1.12 -22.21
C GLY A 454 -3.32 -1.29 -21.06
N GLY A 455 -3.78 -1.83 -19.92
CA GLY A 455 -2.99 -2.03 -18.72
C GLY A 455 -2.67 -0.76 -17.92
N ARG A 456 -3.19 0.42 -18.29
CA ARG A 456 -2.82 1.72 -17.70
C ARG A 456 -3.97 2.39 -16.97
N ILE A 457 -3.59 3.16 -15.94
CA ILE A 457 -4.48 4.01 -15.15
C ILE A 457 -4.06 5.47 -15.39
N ASP A 458 -5.02 6.34 -15.74
CA ASP A 458 -4.81 7.78 -15.87
C ASP A 458 -4.90 8.44 -14.49
N LEU A 459 -3.98 9.35 -14.18
CA LEU A 459 -3.81 9.93 -12.85
C LEU A 459 -3.93 11.46 -12.82
N ARG A 460 -4.34 12.09 -13.92
CA ARG A 460 -4.34 13.55 -14.06
C ARG A 460 -5.19 14.27 -13.02
N SER A 461 -6.36 13.75 -12.71
CA SER A 461 -7.26 14.34 -11.72
C SER A 461 -6.77 14.25 -10.28
N LEU A 462 -5.77 13.42 -9.99
CA LEU A 462 -5.18 13.31 -8.64
C LEU A 462 -4.38 14.56 -8.23
N ALA A 463 -4.11 15.48 -9.15
CA ALA A 463 -3.46 16.77 -8.86
C ALA A 463 -4.43 17.83 -8.29
N CYS A 464 -5.55 17.44 -7.70
CA CYS A 464 -6.52 18.30 -7.05
C CYS A 464 -6.09 18.72 -5.63
N PRO A 465 -6.69 19.77 -5.03
CA PRO A 465 -6.49 20.10 -3.62
C PRO A 465 -6.88 18.96 -2.67
N GLY A 466 -6.06 18.72 -1.64
CA GLY A 466 -6.17 17.59 -0.74
C GLY A 466 -5.16 16.50 -1.06
N PHE A 467 -5.28 15.35 -0.37
CA PHE A 467 -4.46 14.18 -0.68
C PHE A 467 -5.15 13.35 -1.79
N ALA A 468 -5.03 13.89 -3.01
CA ALA A 468 -5.43 13.24 -4.25
C ALA A 468 -6.94 12.93 -4.41
N SER A 469 -7.81 13.56 -3.63
CA SER A 469 -9.25 13.38 -3.80
C SER A 469 -10.01 14.72 -3.69
N ALA A 470 -10.75 15.04 -4.74
CA ALA A 470 -11.69 16.16 -4.73
C ALA A 470 -13.09 15.75 -4.22
N ALA A 471 -13.36 14.44 -4.11
CA ALA A 471 -14.57 13.90 -3.49
C ALA A 471 -14.29 13.39 -2.07
N MET A 472 -15.34 13.31 -1.25
CA MET A 472 -15.27 12.73 0.09
C MET A 472 -16.25 11.57 0.21
N PRO A 473 -15.90 10.52 1.00
CA PRO A 473 -16.84 9.47 1.35
C PRO A 473 -18.02 10.01 2.14
N ASP A 474 -19.16 9.33 2.04
CA ASP A 474 -20.34 9.62 2.87
C ASP A 474 -20.16 9.00 4.27
N PHE A 475 -19.57 9.78 5.19
CA PHE A 475 -19.34 9.37 6.57
C PHE A 475 -20.63 9.10 7.34
N ALA A 476 -21.76 9.72 6.95
CA ALA A 476 -23.04 9.49 7.60
C ALA A 476 -23.61 8.08 7.29
N ALA A 477 -23.20 7.49 6.18
CA ALA A 477 -23.55 6.11 5.81
C ALA A 477 -22.62 5.04 6.41
N MET A 478 -21.65 5.43 7.24
CA MET A 478 -20.69 4.51 7.87
C MET A 478 -21.02 4.26 9.34
N GLN A 479 -20.49 3.17 9.87
CA GLN A 479 -20.55 2.90 11.31
C GLN A 479 -19.36 3.58 12.00
N ALA A 480 -19.59 4.19 13.17
CA ALA A 480 -18.51 4.60 14.03
C ALA A 480 -17.70 3.36 14.48
N MET A 481 -16.39 3.43 14.31
CA MET A 481 -15.51 2.32 14.73
C MET A 481 -15.52 2.22 16.25
N GLN A 482 -15.80 1.04 16.76
CA GLN A 482 -15.80 0.76 18.19
C GLN A 482 -14.69 -0.24 18.53
N LEU A 483 -13.99 0.02 19.64
CA LEU A 483 -13.23 -1.05 20.29
C LEU A 483 -14.21 -2.10 20.76
N ARG A 484 -14.21 -3.26 20.11
CA ARG A 484 -14.94 -4.41 20.66
C ARG A 484 -14.14 -4.92 21.85
N ALA A 485 -14.79 -5.19 22.98
CA ALA A 485 -14.15 -5.78 24.14
C ALA A 485 -13.35 -7.00 23.66
N SER A 486 -12.03 -7.03 23.94
CA SER A 486 -11.20 -8.18 23.64
C SER A 486 -11.93 -9.40 24.22
N LEU A 487 -12.15 -10.42 23.40
CA LEU A 487 -12.40 -11.74 23.94
C LEU A 487 -11.15 -12.03 24.78
N ALA A 488 -11.28 -11.88 26.09
CA ALA A 488 -10.21 -12.13 27.03
C ALA A 488 -9.59 -13.46 26.63
N LEU A 489 -8.29 -13.46 26.38
CA LEU A 489 -7.53 -14.69 26.40
C LEU A 489 -7.84 -15.30 27.76
N SER A 490 -8.78 -16.23 27.77
CA SER A 490 -9.00 -17.08 28.92
C SER A 490 -7.68 -17.79 29.12
N SER A 491 -6.89 -17.25 30.03
CA SER A 491 -5.75 -17.95 30.60
C SER A 491 -6.29 -19.22 31.22
N GLY A 492 -6.40 -20.26 30.42
CA GLY A 492 -6.52 -21.62 30.94
C GLY A 492 -5.26 -21.90 31.73
N ARG A 493 -5.33 -21.63 33.01
CA ARG A 493 -4.55 -22.40 33.98
C ARG A 493 -5.26 -23.76 34.08
N GLU A 494 -4.63 -24.77 33.54
CA GLU A 494 -4.55 -26.10 34.16
C GLU A 494 -3.36 -26.83 33.54
#